data_31481cec03855818dfecf49b87bb5157
#
_entry.id   31481cec03855818dfecf49b87bb5157
#
_cell.length_a   1.000
_cell.length_b   1.000
_cell.length_c   1.000
_cell.angle_alpha   90.00
_cell.angle_beta   90.00
_cell.angle_gamma   90.00
#
_symmetry.space_group_name_H-M   'P 1'
#
loop_
_entity.id
_entity.type
_entity.pdbx_description
1 polymer ?
#
loop_
_entity_poly.entity_id
_entity_poly.type
_entity_poly.pdbx_seq_one_letter_code
_entity_poly.pdbx_strand_id
1 'polypeptide(L)'
;SSFMNSKWAKQEAELSYDWSGLFPGVNYYFEDKRDRANNNWALTDGSLKYTEITPFIRSENIGGIAFELKYSMRQEFFPLEGIMEKESDAETKSLTMDYPGNRNFSTSLDMAFRKKNVTDKFKLLGYSDNETILVRSRSRANAFDNFAYGDFFYEVSTQKTARLEKVFLRVEEGTGNYIYLGDLNNNGLPDENEFEQTIYEGDYILTVLPTDELYPVIDLKMNTRFQLEFSKLFGKYSPMQKYLGPLTTETLWRIEENSKEPKISKIYLLNFSSFLNETTTIRGSNLFQQDVFLFKNERDFSARLRFIERRNMNV
;
A
#
# COMPACT_ATOMS: atom_id res chain seq x y z
N SER A 1 20.34 -37.91 6.28
CA SER A 1 20.06 -36.72 7.09
C SER A 1 21.06 -35.64 6.74
N SER A 2 20.59 -34.57 6.09
CA SER A 2 21.42 -33.38 5.82
C SER A 2 21.50 -32.56 7.12
N PHE A 3 22.67 -32.43 7.69
CA PHE A 3 22.89 -31.48 8.79
C PHE A 3 23.17 -30.11 8.21
N MET A 4 22.55 -29.07 8.75
CA MET A 4 22.79 -27.68 8.42
C MET A 4 23.53 -27.03 9.59
N ASN A 5 24.65 -26.38 9.33
CA ASN A 5 25.38 -25.62 10.32
C ASN A 5 25.02 -24.14 10.16
N SER A 6 24.39 -23.56 11.16
CA SER A 6 23.99 -22.16 11.18
C SER A 6 24.80 -21.39 12.23
N LYS A 7 25.37 -20.27 11.80
CA LYS A 7 25.96 -19.26 12.72
C LYS A 7 25.19 -17.98 12.54
N TRP A 8 24.77 -17.38 13.65
CA TRP A 8 24.02 -16.15 13.66
C TRP A 8 24.59 -15.16 14.68
N ALA A 9 24.89 -13.95 14.23
CA ALA A 9 25.32 -12.84 15.05
C ALA A 9 24.43 -11.63 14.80
N LYS A 10 23.92 -11.02 15.84
CA LYS A 10 23.13 -9.80 15.83
C LYS A 10 23.72 -8.80 16.80
N GLN A 11 23.85 -7.55 16.36
CA GLN A 11 24.28 -6.43 17.19
C GLN A 11 23.32 -5.27 16.97
N GLU A 12 22.96 -4.63 18.05
CA GLU A 12 22.07 -3.48 18.07
C GLU A 12 22.59 -2.47 19.09
N ALA A 13 22.70 -1.22 18.69
CA ALA A 13 23.12 -0.14 19.57
C ALA A 13 22.33 1.13 19.23
N GLU A 14 21.88 1.84 20.26
CA GLU A 14 21.26 3.15 20.14
C GLU A 14 22.04 4.16 20.98
N LEU A 15 22.33 5.31 20.40
CA LEU A 15 22.87 6.46 21.08
C LEU A 15 21.95 7.65 20.84
N SER A 16 21.47 8.27 21.89
CA SER A 16 20.62 9.46 21.79
C SER A 16 20.98 10.45 22.91
N TYR A 17 20.70 11.72 22.67
CA TYR A 17 20.91 12.80 23.59
C TYR A 17 19.65 13.66 23.75
N ASP A 18 19.28 13.97 24.99
CA ASP A 18 18.16 14.88 25.26
C ASP A 18 18.63 16.35 25.10
N TRP A 19 18.11 17.01 24.08
CA TRP A 19 18.31 18.43 23.84
C TRP A 19 16.97 19.16 23.96
N SER A 20 16.58 19.46 25.20
CA SER A 20 15.37 20.25 25.50
C SER A 20 14.08 19.68 24.88
N GLY A 21 13.89 18.36 24.98
CA GLY A 21 12.72 17.64 24.45
C GLY A 21 12.86 17.19 23.01
N LEU A 22 13.99 17.49 22.37
CA LEU A 22 14.43 16.86 21.12
C LEU A 22 15.51 15.83 21.41
N PHE A 23 15.38 14.66 20.82
CA PHE A 23 16.27 13.52 21.00
C PHE A 23 16.95 13.19 19.67
N PRO A 24 18.03 13.94 19.27
CA PRO A 24 18.87 13.48 18.18
C PRO A 24 19.61 12.22 18.60
N GLY A 25 19.74 11.29 17.66
CA GLY A 25 20.40 10.02 17.94
C GLY A 25 20.80 9.27 16.68
N VAL A 26 21.42 8.12 16.91
CA VAL A 26 21.80 7.18 15.86
C VAL A 26 21.57 5.76 16.34
N ASN A 27 20.94 4.95 15.50
CA ASN A 27 20.80 3.51 15.66
C ASN A 27 21.80 2.82 14.74
N TYR A 28 22.48 1.82 15.30
CA TYR A 28 23.29 0.88 14.56
C TYR A 28 22.70 -0.50 14.68
N TYR A 29 22.53 -1.18 13.55
CA TYR A 29 22.08 -2.55 13.49
C TYR A 29 22.98 -3.36 12.56
N PHE A 30 23.38 -4.53 13.03
CA PHE A 30 24.17 -5.49 12.28
C PHE A 30 23.60 -6.88 12.47
N GLU A 31 23.44 -7.62 11.37
CA GLU A 31 23.05 -9.02 11.39
C GLU A 31 23.88 -9.80 10.38
N ASP A 32 24.42 -10.93 10.80
CA ASP A 32 25.20 -11.86 9.97
C ASP A 32 24.73 -13.29 10.30
N LYS A 33 23.94 -13.87 9.41
CA LYS A 33 23.48 -15.25 9.48
C LYS A 33 24.12 -16.04 8.36
N ARG A 34 24.82 -17.11 8.72
CA ARG A 34 25.54 -17.97 7.79
C ARG A 34 25.07 -19.39 7.93
N ASP A 35 24.34 -19.88 6.97
CA ASP A 35 23.85 -21.25 6.87
C ASP A 35 24.71 -22.01 5.86
N ARG A 36 25.24 -23.16 6.26
CA ARG A 36 26.07 -24.03 5.43
C ARG A 36 25.51 -25.43 5.40
N ALA A 37 25.41 -25.99 4.21
CA ALA A 37 25.05 -27.38 4.05
C ALA A 37 26.21 -28.30 4.47
N ASN A 38 25.90 -29.51 4.90
CA ASN A 38 26.82 -30.48 5.44
C ASN A 38 28.03 -30.72 4.52
N ASN A 39 29.25 -30.65 5.09
CA ASN A 39 30.53 -30.87 4.42
C ASN A 39 30.92 -29.89 3.31
N ASN A 40 30.16 -28.83 3.08
CA ASN A 40 30.49 -27.81 2.11
C ASN A 40 30.76 -26.46 2.82
N TRP A 41 31.82 -25.78 2.44
CA TRP A 41 32.15 -24.44 2.96
C TRP A 41 31.27 -23.35 2.32
N ALA A 42 30.53 -23.70 1.28
CA ALA A 42 29.65 -22.80 0.55
C ALA A 42 28.44 -22.41 1.42
N LEU A 43 28.10 -21.13 1.36
CA LEU A 43 26.89 -20.58 2.00
C LEU A 43 25.65 -20.96 1.19
N THR A 44 24.57 -21.26 1.89
CA THR A 44 23.26 -21.53 1.29
C THR A 44 22.44 -20.24 1.19
N ASP A 45 21.36 -20.27 0.38
CA ASP A 45 20.45 -19.13 0.15
C ASP A 45 19.73 -18.64 1.43
N GLY A 46 19.75 -19.43 2.49
CA GLY A 46 19.27 -19.02 3.82
C GLY A 46 20.19 -18.08 4.57
N SER A 47 21.41 -17.84 4.06
CA SER A 47 22.39 -16.92 4.66
C SER A 47 22.05 -15.47 4.27
N LEU A 48 22.25 -14.55 5.21
CA LEU A 48 22.07 -13.13 4.97
C LEU A 48 23.04 -12.33 5.85
N LYS A 49 23.43 -11.17 5.37
CA LYS A 49 24.15 -10.20 6.18
C LYS A 49 23.69 -8.80 5.83
N TYR A 50 23.44 -7.98 6.82
CA TYR A 50 23.24 -6.56 6.57
C TYR A 50 23.76 -5.69 7.72
N THR A 51 24.09 -4.46 7.35
CA THR A 51 24.49 -3.40 8.26
C THR A 51 23.62 -2.20 8.00
N GLU A 52 23.04 -1.63 9.03
CA GLU A 52 22.18 -0.45 8.94
C GLU A 52 22.62 0.61 9.94
N ILE A 53 22.73 1.84 9.48
CA ILE A 53 22.97 3.02 10.31
C ILE A 53 21.80 3.97 10.08
N THR A 54 21.15 4.37 11.18
CA THR A 54 19.95 5.19 11.14
C THR A 54 20.08 6.39 12.08
N PRO A 55 20.63 7.53 11.62
CA PRO A 55 20.46 8.78 12.33
C PRO A 55 18.97 9.15 12.41
N PHE A 56 18.56 9.69 13.55
CA PHE A 56 17.20 10.11 13.81
C PHE A 56 17.11 11.36 14.65
N ILE A 57 15.98 12.03 14.57
CA ILE A 57 15.56 13.08 15.50
C ILE A 57 14.15 12.73 15.95
N ARG A 58 13.96 12.55 17.24
CA ARG A 58 12.68 12.24 17.88
C ARG A 58 12.27 13.36 18.82
N SER A 59 10.99 13.64 18.90
CA SER A 59 10.37 14.45 19.94
C SER A 59 9.18 13.70 20.51
N GLU A 60 9.04 13.69 21.83
CA GLU A 60 7.93 13.05 22.51
C GLU A 60 6.74 14.00 22.68
N ASN A 61 7.02 15.29 22.81
CA ASN A 61 5.95 16.29 22.99
C ASN A 61 6.46 17.73 22.76
N ILE A 62 6.40 18.19 21.53
CA ILE A 62 6.59 19.62 21.23
C ILE A 62 5.24 20.20 20.78
N GLY A 63 4.63 21.04 21.63
CA GLY A 63 3.30 21.61 21.35
C GLY A 63 2.18 20.58 21.23
N GLY A 64 2.31 19.44 21.92
CA GLY A 64 1.36 18.33 21.83
C GLY A 64 1.63 17.35 20.69
N ILE A 65 2.69 17.56 19.90
CA ILE A 65 3.05 16.70 18.77
C ILE A 65 4.26 15.86 19.14
N ALA A 66 4.15 14.54 18.99
CA ALA A 66 5.25 13.62 18.93
C ALA A 66 5.65 13.38 17.47
N PHE A 67 6.94 13.38 17.17
CA PHE A 67 7.41 13.05 15.84
C PHE A 67 8.75 12.34 15.86
N GLU A 68 9.02 11.60 14.80
CA GLU A 68 10.30 10.95 14.58
C GLU A 68 10.68 11.03 13.10
N LEU A 69 11.84 11.61 12.84
CA LEU A 69 12.48 11.65 11.52
C LEU A 69 13.65 10.68 11.52
N LYS A 70 13.70 9.77 10.57
CA LYS A 70 14.78 8.79 10.39
C LYS A 70 15.34 8.84 8.98
N TYR A 71 16.65 8.64 8.88
CA TYR A 71 17.34 8.37 7.64
C TYR A 71 18.18 7.11 7.79
N SER A 72 17.68 5.97 7.26
CA SER A 72 18.38 4.69 7.32
C SER A 72 19.23 4.48 6.07
N MET A 73 20.48 4.10 6.28
CA MET A 73 21.41 3.63 5.25
C MET A 73 21.73 2.17 5.53
N ARG A 74 21.31 1.28 4.62
CA ARG A 74 21.44 -0.17 4.78
C ARG A 74 22.21 -0.78 3.65
N GLN A 75 23.17 -1.64 3.96
CA GLN A 75 23.90 -2.47 3.01
C GLN A 75 23.48 -3.93 3.20
N GLU A 76 23.03 -4.57 2.15
CA GLU A 76 22.56 -5.95 2.15
C GLU A 76 23.51 -6.83 1.37
N PHE A 77 23.79 -8.03 1.91
CA PHE A 77 24.67 -9.01 1.31
C PHE A 77 23.96 -10.36 1.30
N PHE A 78 24.04 -11.07 0.19
CA PHE A 78 23.50 -12.40 0.01
C PHE A 78 24.52 -13.36 -0.56
N PRO A 79 24.33 -14.67 -0.40
CA PRO A 79 25.18 -15.67 -1.01
C PRO A 79 25.10 -15.62 -2.54
N LEU A 80 26.26 -15.57 -3.18
CA LEU A 80 26.40 -15.77 -4.61
C LEU A 80 27.54 -16.76 -4.82
N GLU A 81 27.29 -17.87 -5.49
CA GLU A 81 28.28 -18.94 -5.70
C GLU A 81 28.92 -19.45 -4.39
N GLY A 82 28.14 -19.44 -3.29
CA GLY A 82 28.56 -19.93 -1.96
C GLY A 82 29.38 -18.95 -1.14
N ILE A 83 29.61 -17.72 -1.61
CA ILE A 83 30.28 -16.64 -0.87
C ILE A 83 29.34 -15.46 -0.62
N MET A 84 29.58 -14.70 0.45
CA MET A 84 28.78 -13.53 0.77
C MET A 84 29.19 -12.34 -0.12
N GLU A 85 28.31 -11.92 -1.01
CA GLU A 85 28.50 -10.80 -1.94
C GLU A 85 27.50 -9.67 -1.61
N LYS A 86 27.92 -8.44 -1.86
CA LYS A 86 27.05 -7.27 -1.70
C LYS A 86 25.95 -7.29 -2.77
N GLU A 87 24.70 -7.35 -2.29
CA GLU A 87 23.52 -7.36 -3.16
C GLU A 87 23.07 -5.93 -3.46
N SER A 88 22.94 -5.08 -2.42
CA SER A 88 22.36 -3.76 -2.60
C SER A 88 22.75 -2.75 -1.52
N ASP A 89 22.56 -1.48 -1.86
CA ASP A 89 22.45 -0.37 -0.94
C ASP A 89 21.01 0.13 -0.90
N ALA A 90 20.46 0.29 0.30
CA ALA A 90 19.13 0.83 0.48
C ALA A 90 19.16 2.06 1.39
N GLU A 91 18.46 3.11 0.97
CA GLU A 91 18.24 4.32 1.73
C GLU A 91 16.77 4.44 2.06
N THR A 92 16.43 4.71 3.32
CA THR A 92 15.04 4.93 3.75
C THR A 92 14.94 6.25 4.50
N LYS A 93 14.07 7.12 4.04
CA LYS A 93 13.67 8.36 4.74
C LYS A 93 12.30 8.13 5.31
N SER A 94 12.11 8.31 6.60
CA SER A 94 10.79 8.17 7.23
C SER A 94 10.48 9.31 8.16
N LEU A 95 9.19 9.64 8.21
CA LEU A 95 8.59 10.57 9.15
C LEU A 95 7.39 9.88 9.79
N THR A 96 7.40 9.78 11.09
CA THR A 96 6.22 9.45 11.89
C THR A 96 5.83 10.68 12.70
N MET A 97 4.57 11.06 12.68
CA MET A 97 4.03 12.17 13.45
C MET A 97 2.73 11.74 14.12
N ASP A 98 2.64 12.03 15.39
CA ASP A 98 1.48 11.70 16.21
C ASP A 98 1.02 12.94 16.99
N TYR A 99 -0.18 13.36 16.73
CA TYR A 99 -0.87 14.36 17.51
C TYR A 99 -2.10 13.71 18.14
N PRO A 100 -1.96 13.17 19.36
CA PRO A 100 -3.09 12.55 20.07
C PRO A 100 -4.20 13.56 20.32
N GLY A 101 -3.84 14.83 20.25
CA GLY A 101 -4.75 15.93 20.16
C GLY A 101 -5.48 16.26 21.44
N ASN A 102 -6.57 16.96 21.22
CA ASN A 102 -7.55 17.27 22.23
C ASN A 102 -8.90 16.62 21.85
N ARG A 103 -9.96 16.95 22.57
CA ARG A 103 -11.31 16.47 22.27
C ARG A 103 -11.78 16.76 20.83
N ASN A 104 -11.18 17.76 20.16
CA ASN A 104 -11.66 18.26 18.88
C ASN A 104 -10.91 17.72 17.68
N PHE A 105 -9.62 17.36 17.82
CA PHE A 105 -8.81 16.90 16.71
C PHE A 105 -7.67 16.00 17.16
N SER A 106 -7.47 14.90 16.46
CA SER A 106 -6.30 14.03 16.57
C SER A 106 -5.88 13.56 15.18
N THR A 107 -4.59 13.36 14.97
CA THR A 107 -4.06 12.86 13.70
C THR A 107 -2.78 12.08 13.90
N SER A 108 -2.59 11.05 13.09
CA SER A 108 -1.31 10.36 12.91
C SER A 108 -0.92 10.37 11.43
N LEU A 109 0.36 10.52 11.16
CA LEU A 109 0.94 10.52 9.83
C LEU A 109 2.20 9.68 9.84
N ASP A 110 2.25 8.67 8.99
CA ASP A 110 3.42 7.85 8.71
C ASP A 110 3.80 8.02 7.23
N MET A 111 5.04 8.38 6.98
CA MET A 111 5.59 8.50 5.64
C MET A 111 6.92 7.75 5.58
N ALA A 112 7.13 6.97 4.55
CA ALA A 112 8.39 6.32 4.27
C ALA A 112 8.69 6.34 2.77
N PHE A 113 9.90 6.72 2.43
CA PHE A 113 10.46 6.63 1.09
C PHE A 113 11.70 5.78 1.14
N ARG A 114 11.71 4.64 0.44
CA ARG A 114 12.84 3.73 0.35
C ARG A 114 13.30 3.61 -1.08
N LYS A 115 14.60 3.77 -1.28
CA LYS A 115 15.28 3.50 -2.55
C LYS A 115 16.30 2.39 -2.32
N LYS A 116 16.22 1.33 -3.12
CA LYS A 116 17.15 0.20 -3.12
C LYS A 116 17.86 0.15 -4.48
N ASN A 117 19.18 0.26 -4.47
CA ASN A 117 20.01 0.14 -5.65
C ASN A 117 20.72 -1.21 -5.59
N VAL A 118 20.49 -2.06 -6.56
CA VAL A 118 21.06 -3.40 -6.67
C VAL A 118 22.38 -3.33 -7.41
N THR A 119 23.38 -4.15 -7.01
CA THR A 119 24.67 -4.22 -7.70
C THR A 119 24.55 -4.90 -9.05
N ASP A 120 25.47 -4.60 -9.99
CA ASP A 120 25.41 -5.12 -11.35
C ASP A 120 25.46 -6.66 -11.41
N LYS A 121 26.19 -7.29 -10.48
CA LYS A 121 26.23 -8.76 -10.37
C LYS A 121 24.84 -9.36 -10.16
N PHE A 122 24.05 -8.77 -9.25
CA PHE A 122 22.69 -9.24 -8.96
C PHE A 122 21.68 -8.79 -10.02
N LYS A 123 21.92 -7.67 -10.70
CA LYS A 123 21.09 -7.28 -11.87
C LYS A 123 21.15 -8.30 -12.99
N LEU A 124 22.33 -8.90 -13.24
CA LEU A 124 22.48 -9.98 -14.22
C LEU A 124 21.70 -11.25 -13.84
N LEU A 125 21.32 -11.43 -12.57
CA LEU A 125 20.49 -12.52 -12.08
C LEU A 125 18.98 -12.18 -12.05
N GLY A 126 18.58 -11.04 -12.62
CA GLY A 126 17.19 -10.62 -12.70
C GLY A 126 16.72 -9.74 -11.53
N TYR A 127 17.58 -9.40 -10.58
CA TYR A 127 17.24 -8.42 -9.54
C TYR A 127 17.20 -7.01 -10.13
N SER A 128 16.34 -6.16 -9.61
CA SER A 128 16.19 -4.78 -10.09
C SER A 128 16.15 -3.77 -8.97
N ASP A 129 16.59 -2.55 -9.29
CA ASP A 129 16.42 -1.40 -8.41
C ASP A 129 14.93 -1.22 -8.04
N ASN A 130 14.68 -0.73 -6.84
CA ASN A 130 13.33 -0.59 -6.34
C ASN A 130 13.17 0.71 -5.56
N GLU A 131 12.10 1.43 -5.86
CA GLU A 131 11.64 2.58 -5.07
C GLU A 131 10.28 2.27 -4.47
N THR A 132 10.14 2.45 -3.18
CA THR A 132 8.90 2.21 -2.44
C THR A 132 8.55 3.46 -1.67
N ILE A 133 7.29 3.89 -1.78
CA ILE A 133 6.74 5.00 -1.02
C ILE A 133 5.55 4.47 -0.24
N LEU A 134 5.47 4.85 1.02
CA LEU A 134 4.31 4.64 1.88
C LEU A 134 3.91 5.99 2.47
N VAL A 135 2.65 6.33 2.34
CA VAL A 135 2.02 7.44 3.08
C VAL A 135 0.77 6.91 3.72
N ARG A 136 0.66 7.04 5.02
CA ARG A 136 -0.54 6.68 5.78
C ARG A 136 -0.93 7.84 6.66
N SER A 137 -2.17 8.27 6.60
CA SER A 137 -2.74 9.29 7.48
C SER A 137 -4.04 8.79 8.08
N ARG A 138 -4.19 9.02 9.36
CA ARG A 138 -5.45 8.78 10.08
C ARG A 138 -5.76 10.02 10.90
N SER A 139 -6.91 10.62 10.65
CA SER A 139 -7.34 11.82 11.35
C SER A 139 -8.75 11.67 11.86
N ARG A 140 -8.99 12.25 13.01
CA ARG A 140 -10.32 12.37 13.61
C ARG A 140 -10.55 13.83 13.95
N ALA A 141 -11.68 14.35 13.55
CA ALA A 141 -12.09 15.72 13.85
C ALA A 141 -13.47 15.74 14.50
N ASN A 142 -13.62 16.59 15.49
CA ASN A 142 -14.86 16.88 16.15
C ASN A 142 -14.97 18.39 16.34
N ALA A 143 -15.90 19.03 15.67
CA ALA A 143 -16.03 20.48 15.64
C ALA A 143 -17.40 20.94 16.13
N PHE A 144 -17.43 22.17 16.65
CA PHE A 144 -18.65 22.84 17.08
C PHE A 144 -19.50 22.00 18.06
N ASP A 145 -18.89 21.57 19.18
CA ASP A 145 -19.54 20.80 20.24
C ASP A 145 -20.27 19.53 19.76
N ASN A 146 -19.59 18.77 18.89
CA ASN A 146 -20.08 17.55 18.23
C ASN A 146 -21.15 17.78 17.15
N PHE A 147 -21.29 18.98 16.61
CA PHE A 147 -22.09 19.19 15.40
C PHE A 147 -21.50 18.44 14.21
N ALA A 148 -20.20 18.55 14.01
CA ALA A 148 -19.49 17.89 12.93
C ALA A 148 -18.47 16.91 13.51
N TYR A 149 -18.62 15.64 13.14
CA TYR A 149 -17.68 14.58 13.46
C TYR A 149 -17.17 13.94 12.18
N GLY A 150 -15.87 13.71 12.11
CA GLY A 150 -15.26 13.08 10.93
C GLY A 150 -14.11 12.16 11.30
N ASP A 151 -14.07 11.01 10.63
CA ASP A 151 -12.91 10.10 10.57
C ASP A 151 -12.40 10.09 9.14
N PHE A 152 -11.10 10.26 8.98
CA PHE A 152 -10.39 10.19 7.71
C PHE A 152 -9.26 9.19 7.81
N PHE A 153 -9.22 8.25 6.88
CA PHE A 153 -8.12 7.31 6.68
C PHE A 153 -7.67 7.39 5.23
N TYR A 154 -6.38 7.54 5.06
CA TYR A 154 -5.72 7.53 3.76
C TYR A 154 -4.45 6.71 3.82
N GLU A 155 -4.28 5.80 2.89
CA GLU A 155 -3.08 5.00 2.74
C GLU A 155 -2.76 4.88 1.25
N VAL A 156 -1.53 5.15 0.91
CA VAL A 156 -1.01 4.93 -0.42
C VAL A 156 0.38 4.34 -0.34
N SER A 157 0.62 3.28 -1.10
CA SER A 157 1.91 2.62 -1.18
C SER A 157 2.22 2.18 -2.59
N THR A 158 3.51 2.11 -2.92
CA THR A 158 3.97 1.42 -4.12
C THR A 158 4.18 -0.05 -3.82
N GLN A 159 3.67 -0.91 -4.69
CA GLN A 159 3.86 -2.36 -4.64
C GLN A 159 4.42 -2.82 -5.99
N LYS A 160 5.06 -3.99 -6.00
CA LYS A 160 5.37 -4.68 -7.24
C LYS A 160 4.32 -5.75 -7.48
N THR A 161 3.77 -5.76 -8.68
CA THR A 161 2.79 -6.76 -9.12
C THR A 161 3.31 -7.49 -10.34
N ALA A 162 3.03 -8.78 -10.43
CA ALA A 162 3.37 -9.57 -11.60
C ALA A 162 2.52 -9.10 -12.79
N ARG A 163 3.16 -8.96 -13.95
CA ARG A 163 2.45 -8.76 -15.20
C ARG A 163 1.63 -10.02 -15.48
N LEU A 164 0.38 -9.83 -15.82
CA LEU A 164 -0.49 -10.93 -16.25
C LEU A 164 -0.34 -11.11 -17.75
N GLU A 165 -0.12 -12.33 -18.19
CA GLU A 165 -0.03 -12.70 -19.59
C GLU A 165 -1.11 -13.71 -19.94
N LYS A 166 -1.75 -13.50 -21.08
CA LYS A 166 -2.70 -14.45 -21.65
C LYS A 166 -1.93 -15.63 -22.25
N VAL A 167 -2.20 -16.81 -21.77
CA VAL A 167 -1.56 -18.03 -22.24
C VAL A 167 -2.62 -19.02 -22.71
N PHE A 168 -2.42 -19.57 -23.90
CA PHE A 168 -3.26 -20.63 -24.42
C PHE A 168 -2.71 -21.98 -23.98
N LEU A 169 -3.44 -22.64 -23.09
CA LEU A 169 -3.08 -23.98 -22.59
C LEU A 169 -3.80 -25.04 -23.41
N ARG A 170 -3.03 -26.00 -23.92
CA ARG A 170 -3.60 -27.16 -24.58
C ARG A 170 -4.31 -28.06 -23.57
N VAL A 171 -5.55 -28.42 -23.90
CA VAL A 171 -6.39 -29.31 -23.12
C VAL A 171 -6.75 -30.54 -23.94
N GLU A 172 -7.53 -31.45 -23.40
CA GLU A 172 -8.04 -32.61 -24.12
C GLU A 172 -8.91 -32.17 -25.30
N GLU A 173 -8.73 -32.78 -26.46
CA GLU A 173 -9.41 -32.46 -27.70
C GLU A 173 -10.93 -32.39 -27.49
N GLY A 174 -11.55 -31.32 -27.93
CA GLY A 174 -12.97 -31.06 -27.76
C GLY A 174 -13.40 -30.49 -26.39
N THR A 175 -12.47 -30.28 -25.45
CA THR A 175 -12.78 -29.67 -24.13
C THR A 175 -12.40 -28.20 -24.03
N GLY A 176 -11.66 -27.68 -25.00
CA GLY A 176 -11.27 -26.28 -25.09
C GLY A 176 -12.30 -25.41 -25.80
N ASN A 177 -12.06 -24.11 -25.79
CA ASN A 177 -12.86 -23.10 -26.48
C ASN A 177 -12.06 -22.24 -27.46
N TYR A 178 -10.84 -22.68 -27.80
CA TYR A 178 -9.97 -22.13 -28.83
C TYR A 178 -9.32 -23.22 -29.67
N ILE A 179 -9.08 -22.89 -30.95
CA ILE A 179 -8.36 -23.72 -31.93
C ILE A 179 -7.11 -22.94 -32.36
N TYR A 180 -5.97 -23.63 -32.41
CA TYR A 180 -4.74 -23.06 -32.93
C TYR A 180 -4.72 -23.11 -34.46
N LEU A 181 -4.55 -21.98 -35.13
CA LEU A 181 -4.54 -21.85 -36.58
C LEU A 181 -3.16 -22.12 -37.21
N GLY A 182 -2.13 -22.31 -36.37
CA GLY A 182 -0.75 -22.44 -36.80
C GLY A 182 0.03 -21.11 -36.65
N ASP A 183 1.35 -21.20 -36.76
CA ASP A 183 2.27 -20.06 -36.69
C ASP A 183 2.10 -19.18 -37.96
N LEU A 184 1.26 -18.15 -37.86
CA LEU A 184 0.91 -17.27 -38.97
C LEU A 184 2.01 -16.24 -39.29
N ASN A 185 2.83 -15.89 -38.31
CA ASN A 185 3.88 -14.88 -38.44
C ASN A 185 5.30 -15.46 -38.53
N ASN A 186 5.43 -16.79 -38.45
CA ASN A 186 6.67 -17.57 -38.49
C ASN A 186 7.69 -17.17 -37.43
N ASN A 187 7.22 -16.79 -36.21
CA ASN A 187 8.10 -16.44 -35.09
C ASN A 187 8.39 -17.64 -34.14
N GLY A 188 7.70 -18.75 -34.33
CA GLY A 188 7.82 -19.97 -33.52
C GLY A 188 7.19 -19.88 -32.13
N LEU A 189 6.46 -18.80 -31.83
CA LEU A 189 5.77 -18.58 -30.54
C LEU A 189 4.26 -18.47 -30.79
N PRO A 190 3.43 -19.09 -29.93
CA PRO A 190 1.97 -19.00 -30.07
C PRO A 190 1.47 -17.60 -29.67
N ASP A 191 0.98 -16.81 -30.62
CA ASP A 191 0.45 -15.47 -30.42
C ASP A 191 -1.08 -15.45 -30.36
N GLU A 192 -1.67 -14.44 -29.71
CA GLU A 192 -3.13 -14.31 -29.55
C GLU A 192 -3.87 -14.36 -30.89
N ASN A 193 -3.28 -13.82 -31.96
CA ASN A 193 -3.85 -13.77 -33.31
C ASN A 193 -3.85 -15.14 -34.03
N GLU A 194 -3.20 -16.12 -33.49
CA GLU A 194 -3.09 -17.49 -34.02
C GLU A 194 -4.12 -18.45 -33.42
N PHE A 195 -4.97 -17.94 -32.55
CA PHE A 195 -6.05 -18.69 -31.93
C PHE A 195 -7.40 -18.13 -32.30
N GLU A 196 -8.28 -19.00 -32.72
CA GLU A 196 -9.67 -18.67 -33.01
C GLU A 196 -10.60 -19.26 -31.94
N GLN A 197 -11.50 -18.41 -31.44
CA GLN A 197 -12.48 -18.85 -30.45
C GLN A 197 -13.55 -19.73 -31.12
N THR A 198 -13.78 -20.89 -30.53
CA THR A 198 -14.80 -21.84 -30.97
C THR A 198 -15.78 -22.17 -29.85
N ILE A 199 -17.01 -22.50 -30.19
CA ILE A 199 -18.02 -22.96 -29.24
C ILE A 199 -17.94 -24.46 -29.05
N TYR A 200 -17.40 -25.19 -30.05
CA TYR A 200 -17.28 -26.65 -30.07
C TYR A 200 -15.91 -27.07 -30.57
N GLU A 201 -15.40 -28.17 -30.02
CA GLU A 201 -14.22 -28.90 -30.53
C GLU A 201 -12.89 -28.14 -30.46
N GLY A 202 -12.74 -27.21 -29.51
CA GLY A 202 -11.45 -26.59 -29.23
C GLY A 202 -10.54 -27.52 -28.43
N ASP A 203 -9.24 -27.36 -28.61
CA ASP A 203 -8.18 -28.08 -27.89
C ASP A 203 -7.27 -27.14 -27.06
N TYR A 204 -7.65 -25.86 -26.99
CA TYR A 204 -7.00 -24.85 -26.14
C TYR A 204 -8.01 -24.07 -25.29
N ILE A 205 -7.56 -23.66 -24.10
CA ILE A 205 -8.26 -22.71 -23.24
C ILE A 205 -7.36 -21.49 -23.03
N LEU A 206 -7.98 -20.31 -23.06
CA LEU A 206 -7.31 -19.07 -22.67
C LEU A 206 -7.31 -18.98 -21.15
N THR A 207 -6.14 -18.88 -20.57
CA THR A 207 -5.96 -18.57 -19.16
C THR A 207 -5.02 -17.38 -18.98
N VAL A 208 -5.03 -16.78 -17.79
CA VAL A 208 -4.16 -15.65 -17.46
C VAL A 208 -3.21 -16.12 -16.37
N LEU A 209 -1.92 -16.11 -16.68
CA LEU A 209 -0.88 -16.50 -15.73
C LEU A 209 -0.04 -15.28 -15.35
N PRO A 210 0.40 -15.18 -14.09
CA PRO A 210 1.39 -14.17 -13.71
C PRO A 210 2.75 -14.51 -14.32
N THR A 211 3.39 -13.51 -14.93
CA THR A 211 4.76 -13.61 -15.42
C THR A 211 5.77 -13.34 -14.30
N ASP A 212 7.03 -13.66 -14.54
CA ASP A 212 8.14 -13.30 -13.64
C ASP A 212 8.48 -11.80 -13.68
N GLU A 213 7.93 -11.06 -14.64
CA GLU A 213 8.11 -9.62 -14.74
C GLU A 213 7.23 -8.90 -13.72
N LEU A 214 7.89 -8.20 -12.79
CA LEU A 214 7.24 -7.37 -11.80
C LEU A 214 7.29 -5.90 -12.22
N TYR A 215 6.15 -5.25 -12.26
CA TYR A 215 6.09 -3.80 -12.47
C TYR A 215 5.50 -3.07 -11.25
N PRO A 216 5.94 -1.81 -11.00
CA PRO A 216 5.43 -1.05 -9.87
C PRO A 216 3.99 -0.61 -10.11
N VAL A 217 3.15 -0.83 -9.11
CA VAL A 217 1.77 -0.32 -9.05
C VAL A 217 1.60 0.47 -7.77
N ILE A 218 0.67 1.40 -7.79
CA ILE A 218 0.28 2.18 -6.63
C ILE A 218 -0.99 1.56 -6.06
N ASP A 219 -0.96 1.18 -4.79
CA ASP A 219 -2.12 0.73 -4.02
C ASP A 219 -2.60 1.89 -3.15
N LEU A 220 -3.83 2.32 -3.38
CA LEU A 220 -4.47 3.43 -2.70
C LEU A 220 -5.71 2.95 -1.97
N LYS A 221 -5.84 3.37 -0.71
CA LYS A 221 -7.02 3.15 0.12
C LYS A 221 -7.40 4.45 0.82
N MET A 222 -8.60 4.91 0.60
CA MET A 222 -9.19 6.04 1.30
C MET A 222 -10.53 5.64 1.91
N ASN A 223 -10.74 6.02 3.15
CA ASN A 223 -12.01 5.83 3.82
C ASN A 223 -12.31 7.08 4.66
N THR A 224 -13.39 7.75 4.34
CA THR A 224 -13.84 8.95 5.03
C THR A 224 -15.27 8.72 5.53
N ARG A 225 -15.49 8.98 6.80
CA ARG A 225 -16.82 9.04 7.39
C ARG A 225 -17.01 10.42 7.97
N PHE A 226 -18.13 11.04 7.65
CA PHE A 226 -18.46 12.37 8.12
C PHE A 226 -19.92 12.42 8.57
N GLN A 227 -20.17 12.96 9.76
CA GLN A 227 -21.48 13.06 10.37
C GLN A 227 -21.74 14.51 10.78
N LEU A 228 -22.92 15.02 10.46
CA LEU A 228 -23.42 16.32 10.92
C LEU A 228 -24.70 16.12 11.75
N GLU A 229 -24.69 16.61 12.97
CA GLU A 229 -25.85 16.63 13.88
C GLU A 229 -26.34 18.05 14.06
N PHE A 230 -27.32 18.46 13.28
CA PHE A 230 -27.81 19.83 13.29
C PHE A 230 -28.42 20.26 14.63
N SER A 231 -28.88 19.30 15.44
CA SER A 231 -29.33 19.55 16.80
C SER A 231 -28.27 20.18 17.72
N LYS A 232 -27.00 19.98 17.40
CA LYS A 232 -25.87 20.52 18.18
C LYS A 232 -25.44 21.92 17.74
N LEU A 233 -25.79 22.32 16.53
CA LEU A 233 -25.38 23.60 15.94
C LEU A 233 -26.22 24.76 16.49
N PHE A 234 -27.50 24.52 16.72
CA PHE A 234 -28.44 25.58 17.11
C PHE A 234 -28.76 25.53 18.59
N GLY A 235 -28.81 26.67 19.26
CA GLY A 235 -29.26 26.78 20.63
C GLY A 235 -30.73 26.37 20.78
N LYS A 236 -31.08 25.82 21.93
CA LYS A 236 -32.40 25.26 22.24
C LYS A 236 -33.62 26.19 21.91
N TYR A 237 -33.40 27.49 21.90
CA TYR A 237 -34.45 28.51 21.65
C TYR A 237 -34.36 29.12 20.24
N SER A 238 -33.45 28.64 19.39
CA SER A 238 -33.34 29.12 18.01
C SER A 238 -34.51 28.66 17.15
N PRO A 239 -35.16 29.50 16.34
CA PRO A 239 -36.15 29.07 15.37
C PRO A 239 -35.63 27.99 14.42
N MET A 240 -34.35 28.03 14.06
CA MET A 240 -33.70 27.04 13.24
C MET A 240 -33.63 25.66 13.86
N GLN A 241 -33.56 25.57 15.20
CA GLN A 241 -33.57 24.31 15.93
C GLN A 241 -34.82 23.48 15.63
N LYS A 242 -35.97 24.14 15.49
CA LYS A 242 -37.25 23.47 15.20
C LYS A 242 -37.26 22.81 13.83
N TYR A 243 -36.63 23.42 12.83
CA TYR A 243 -36.68 22.95 11.44
C TYR A 243 -35.46 22.06 11.08
N LEU A 244 -34.26 22.40 11.52
CA LEU A 244 -33.04 21.71 11.19
C LEU A 244 -32.54 20.79 12.32
N GLY A 245 -32.90 21.06 13.57
CA GLY A 245 -32.47 20.22 14.70
C GLY A 245 -32.74 18.73 14.55
N PRO A 246 -33.88 18.31 14.00
CA PRO A 246 -34.16 16.88 13.74
C PRO A 246 -33.29 16.22 12.65
N LEU A 247 -32.55 17.03 11.91
CA LEU A 247 -31.74 16.54 10.79
C LEU A 247 -30.38 16.04 11.26
N THR A 248 -29.99 14.85 10.80
CA THR A 248 -28.65 14.30 10.92
C THR A 248 -28.21 13.76 9.56
N THR A 249 -26.99 14.05 9.14
CA THR A 249 -26.45 13.50 7.90
C THR A 249 -25.23 12.65 8.19
N GLU A 250 -25.09 11.54 7.48
CA GLU A 250 -23.91 10.66 7.53
C GLU A 250 -23.43 10.43 6.09
N THR A 251 -22.16 10.75 5.86
CA THR A 251 -21.47 10.49 4.59
C THR A 251 -20.43 9.41 4.82
N LEU A 252 -20.41 8.39 3.97
CA LEU A 252 -19.33 7.43 3.86
C LEU A 252 -18.78 7.49 2.46
N TRP A 253 -17.47 7.70 2.35
CA TRP A 253 -16.78 7.69 1.07
C TRP A 253 -15.55 6.79 1.16
N ARG A 254 -15.52 5.74 0.32
CA ARG A 254 -14.44 4.76 0.26
C ARG A 254 -13.94 4.66 -1.17
N ILE A 255 -12.63 4.77 -1.33
CA ILE A 255 -11.93 4.53 -2.58
C ILE A 255 -10.84 3.50 -2.32
N GLU A 256 -10.79 2.48 -3.17
CA GLU A 256 -9.71 1.51 -3.23
C GLU A 256 -9.27 1.40 -4.70
N GLU A 257 -7.99 1.57 -4.97
CA GLU A 257 -7.49 1.61 -6.34
C GLU A 257 -6.08 1.05 -6.43
N ASN A 258 -5.86 0.20 -7.44
CA ASN A 258 -4.55 -0.19 -7.92
C ASN A 258 -4.31 0.50 -9.26
N SER A 259 -3.28 1.35 -9.33
CA SER A 259 -3.01 2.20 -10.48
C SER A 259 -1.57 2.06 -10.99
N LYS A 260 -1.42 2.13 -12.31
CA LYS A 260 -0.13 2.26 -13.01
C LYS A 260 0.21 3.71 -13.38
N GLU A 261 -0.37 4.70 -12.68
CA GLU A 261 -0.13 6.13 -12.92
C GLU A 261 1.37 6.44 -12.76
N PRO A 262 2.05 6.91 -13.81
CA PRO A 262 3.48 7.18 -13.76
C PRO A 262 3.84 8.41 -12.91
N LYS A 263 2.90 9.34 -12.75
CA LYS A 263 3.08 10.54 -11.94
C LYS A 263 2.58 10.31 -10.52
N ILE A 264 3.39 9.66 -9.73
CA ILE A 264 3.12 9.30 -8.34
C ILE A 264 2.60 10.50 -7.51
N SER A 265 3.13 11.71 -7.75
CA SER A 265 2.70 12.92 -7.04
C SER A 265 1.21 13.25 -7.15
N LYS A 266 0.54 12.88 -8.24
CA LYS A 266 -0.90 13.11 -8.39
C LYS A 266 -1.72 12.35 -7.34
N ILE A 267 -1.29 11.13 -7.03
CA ILE A 267 -1.97 10.27 -6.07
C ILE A 267 -1.64 10.73 -4.65
N TYR A 268 -0.36 10.96 -4.35
CA TYR A 268 0.06 11.39 -3.00
C TYR A 268 -0.51 12.75 -2.58
N LEU A 269 -0.80 13.64 -3.52
CA LEU A 269 -1.38 14.96 -3.25
C LEU A 269 -2.93 14.96 -3.23
N LEU A 270 -3.57 13.78 -3.12
CA LEU A 270 -5.04 13.67 -3.05
C LEU A 270 -5.76 14.31 -4.24
N ASN A 271 -5.19 14.19 -5.44
CA ASN A 271 -5.88 14.67 -6.64
C ASN A 271 -7.01 13.71 -7.01
N PHE A 272 -8.19 13.93 -6.42
CA PHE A 272 -9.37 13.08 -6.60
C PHE A 272 -9.81 12.92 -8.06
N SER A 273 -9.47 13.88 -8.93
CA SER A 273 -9.82 13.79 -10.35
C SER A 273 -8.98 12.76 -11.13
N SER A 274 -7.86 12.30 -10.55
CA SER A 274 -7.01 11.26 -11.14
C SER A 274 -7.38 9.84 -10.70
N PHE A 275 -8.32 9.69 -9.76
CA PHE A 275 -8.75 8.38 -9.27
C PHE A 275 -9.76 7.74 -10.23
N LEU A 276 -9.69 6.42 -10.37
CA LEU A 276 -10.53 5.62 -11.25
C LEU A 276 -10.48 6.12 -12.71
N ASN A 277 -9.27 6.36 -13.19
CA ASN A 277 -9.03 6.76 -14.58
C ASN A 277 -8.95 5.51 -15.47
N GLU A 278 -9.72 5.46 -16.55
CA GLU A 278 -9.79 4.33 -17.49
C GLU A 278 -8.45 3.93 -18.11
N THR A 279 -7.48 4.86 -18.18
CA THR A 279 -6.18 4.59 -18.81
C THR A 279 -5.13 4.09 -17.83
N THR A 280 -5.25 4.41 -16.54
CA THR A 280 -4.21 4.13 -15.52
C THR A 280 -4.65 3.20 -14.42
N THR A 281 -5.94 3.09 -14.14
CA THR A 281 -6.47 2.18 -13.13
C THR A 281 -6.47 0.75 -13.65
N ILE A 282 -5.86 -0.17 -12.90
CA ILE A 282 -5.89 -1.61 -13.17
C ILE A 282 -7.15 -2.20 -12.56
N ARG A 283 -7.38 -1.87 -11.31
CA ARG A 283 -8.54 -2.29 -10.54
C ARG A 283 -8.90 -1.20 -9.55
N GLY A 284 -10.18 -0.89 -9.42
CA GLY A 284 -10.62 0.11 -8.47
C GLY A 284 -12.08 -0.02 -8.08
N SER A 285 -12.40 0.49 -6.92
CA SER A 285 -13.77 0.65 -6.43
C SER A 285 -13.95 1.99 -5.75
N ASN A 286 -15.05 2.66 -6.04
CA ASN A 286 -15.50 3.87 -5.36
C ASN A 286 -16.91 3.63 -4.82
N LEU A 287 -17.08 3.80 -3.53
CA LEU A 287 -18.36 3.72 -2.84
C LEU A 287 -18.63 5.07 -2.16
N PHE A 288 -19.63 5.77 -2.63
CA PHE A 288 -20.17 6.96 -1.97
C PHE A 288 -21.55 6.64 -1.41
N GLN A 289 -21.77 6.87 -0.13
CA GLN A 289 -23.05 6.70 0.56
C GLN A 289 -23.37 7.96 1.34
N GLN A 290 -24.56 8.50 1.12
CA GLN A 290 -25.12 9.61 1.86
C GLN A 290 -26.43 9.18 2.52
N ASP A 291 -26.46 9.25 3.84
CA ASP A 291 -27.65 9.05 4.63
C ASP A 291 -28.13 10.40 5.21
N VAL A 292 -29.40 10.65 5.08
CA VAL A 292 -30.09 11.80 5.68
C VAL A 292 -31.17 11.26 6.58
N PHE A 293 -31.08 11.59 7.85
CA PHE A 293 -32.03 11.18 8.87
C PHE A 293 -32.86 12.36 9.35
N LEU A 294 -34.15 12.15 9.49
CA LEU A 294 -35.06 13.00 10.25
C LEU A 294 -35.44 12.27 11.52
N PHE A 295 -35.31 12.94 12.65
CA PHE A 295 -35.61 12.38 14.00
C PHE A 295 -34.85 11.07 14.25
N LYS A 296 -33.52 11.08 14.00
CA LYS A 296 -32.68 9.90 14.23
C LYS A 296 -32.79 9.43 15.66
N ASN A 297 -33.14 8.14 15.85
CA ASN A 297 -33.32 7.49 17.14
C ASN A 297 -34.52 7.94 17.97
N GLU A 298 -35.44 8.71 17.42
CA GLU A 298 -36.74 8.98 18.08
C GLU A 298 -37.64 7.74 18.02
N ARG A 299 -38.39 7.51 19.11
CA ARG A 299 -39.22 6.30 19.24
C ARG A 299 -40.51 6.37 18.42
N ASP A 300 -41.07 7.57 18.33
CA ASP A 300 -42.41 7.74 17.74
C ASP A 300 -42.38 7.87 16.22
N PHE A 301 -41.36 8.53 15.71
CA PHE A 301 -41.16 8.72 14.27
C PHE A 301 -39.68 8.90 13.93
N SER A 302 -39.23 8.16 12.96
CA SER A 302 -37.86 8.30 12.36
C SER A 302 -37.94 8.02 10.87
N ALA A 303 -37.27 8.85 10.07
CA ALA A 303 -37.19 8.67 8.65
C ALA A 303 -35.70 8.68 8.19
N ARG A 304 -35.39 7.86 7.22
CA ARG A 304 -34.05 7.77 6.61
C ARG A 304 -34.17 7.80 5.09
N LEU A 305 -33.43 8.71 4.48
CA LEU A 305 -33.19 8.70 3.04
C LEU A 305 -31.73 8.28 2.82
N ARG A 306 -31.52 7.26 1.97
CA ARG A 306 -30.19 6.78 1.64
C ARG A 306 -29.95 6.89 0.15
N PHE A 307 -28.85 7.53 -0.21
CA PHE A 307 -28.28 7.51 -1.55
C PHE A 307 -26.99 6.70 -1.53
N ILE A 308 -26.82 5.78 -2.49
CA ILE A 308 -25.61 4.99 -2.65
C ILE A 308 -25.21 5.04 -4.13
N GLU A 309 -23.97 5.42 -4.37
CA GLU A 309 -23.33 5.32 -5.67
C GLU A 309 -22.11 4.40 -5.56
N ARG A 310 -22.03 3.43 -6.44
CA ARG A 310 -20.89 2.51 -6.50
C ARG A 310 -20.38 2.42 -7.95
N ARG A 311 -19.08 2.67 -8.10
CA ARG A 311 -18.34 2.45 -9.35
C ARG A 311 -17.27 1.40 -9.09
N ASN A 312 -17.23 0.38 -9.93
CA ASN A 312 -16.16 -0.60 -9.95
C ASN A 312 -15.50 -0.52 -11.33
N MET A 313 -14.18 -0.60 -11.33
CA MET A 313 -13.37 -0.64 -12.53
C MET A 313 -12.44 -1.85 -12.43
N ASN A 314 -12.32 -2.58 -13.53
CA ASN A 314 -11.43 -3.72 -13.67
C ASN A 314 -11.04 -3.81 -15.14
N VAL A 315 -9.77 -3.65 -15.43
CA VAL A 315 -9.20 -3.65 -16.80
C VAL A 315 -8.50 -4.97 -17.06
#